data_6236e9ed2c1ff110098347f70609413b
#
_entry.id   6236e9ed2c1ff110098347f70609413b
#
_cell.length_a   1.000
_cell.length_b   1.000
_cell.length_c   1.000
_cell.angle_alpha   90.00
_cell.angle_beta   90.00
_cell.angle_gamma   90.00
#
_symmetry.space_group_name_H-M   'P 1'
#
loop_
_entity.id
_entity.type
_entity.pdbx_description
1 polymer ?
#
loop_
_entity_poly.entity_id
_entity_poly.type
_entity_poly.pdbx_seq_one_letter_code
_entity_poly.pdbx_strand_id
1 'polypeptide(L)'
;MKRIDNVINYLPKDIKNVIETHSDKDKITEIRLRINRPLEVKFRCSCCFIDKITVTKTTIKEIMDKICNYSLYAYEDDIKRGFITVKGGNRVGICGKAVIENGHVTTLKNISSLNIRVANSS
;
A
#
# COMPACT_ATOMS: atom_id res chain seq x y z
N MET A 1 -0.74 14.70 -13.99
CA MET A 1 -1.29 13.79 -12.97
C MET A 1 -0.39 13.79 -11.75
N LYS A 2 -0.97 13.95 -10.58
CA LYS A 2 -0.21 13.85 -9.33
C LYS A 2 0.18 12.42 -9.06
N ARG A 3 1.31 12.19 -8.39
CA ARG A 3 1.77 10.84 -8.09
C ARG A 3 0.84 10.08 -7.16
N ILE A 4 0.14 10.79 -6.26
CA ILE A 4 -0.88 10.18 -5.41
C ILE A 4 -1.98 9.51 -6.25
N ASP A 5 -2.31 10.05 -7.42
CA ASP A 5 -3.35 9.49 -8.26
C ASP A 5 -2.98 8.08 -8.77
N ASN A 6 -1.69 7.82 -8.94
CA ASN A 6 -1.23 6.49 -9.31
C ASN A 6 -1.39 5.49 -8.17
N VAL A 7 -1.20 5.96 -6.92
CA VAL A 7 -1.36 5.12 -5.73
C VAL A 7 -2.83 4.77 -5.51
N ILE A 8 -3.72 5.74 -5.70
CA ILE A 8 -5.16 5.58 -5.45
C ILE A 8 -5.74 4.38 -6.21
N ASN A 9 -5.21 4.11 -7.39
CA ASN A 9 -5.72 3.01 -8.23
C ASN A 9 -5.52 1.63 -7.61
N TYR A 10 -4.63 1.49 -6.64
CA TYR A 10 -4.38 0.21 -5.97
C TYR A 10 -5.22 0.04 -4.71
N LEU A 11 -5.93 1.07 -4.27
CA LEU A 11 -6.62 1.07 -2.98
C LEU A 11 -8.03 0.49 -3.09
N PRO A 12 -8.50 -0.22 -2.04
CA PRO A 12 -9.90 -0.61 -1.96
C PRO A 12 -10.82 0.60 -2.00
N LYS A 13 -12.05 0.38 -2.42
CA LYS A 13 -13.01 1.45 -2.69
C LYS A 13 -13.24 2.40 -1.51
N ASP A 14 -13.37 1.88 -0.30
CA ASP A 14 -13.61 2.71 0.89
C ASP A 14 -12.42 3.62 1.19
N ILE A 15 -11.21 3.08 1.11
CA ILE A 15 -9.98 3.85 1.31
C ILE A 15 -9.82 4.86 0.18
N LYS A 16 -10.04 4.41 -1.04
CA LYS A 16 -9.96 5.28 -2.22
C LYS A 16 -10.86 6.50 -2.07
N ASN A 17 -12.10 6.31 -1.66
CA ASN A 17 -13.05 7.40 -1.49
C ASN A 17 -12.57 8.42 -0.44
N VAL A 18 -12.06 7.95 0.69
CA VAL A 18 -11.55 8.84 1.74
C VAL A 18 -10.36 9.66 1.24
N ILE A 19 -9.43 9.01 0.55
CA ILE A 19 -8.24 9.68 0.04
C ILE A 19 -8.61 10.70 -1.05
N GLU A 20 -9.44 10.29 -2.01
CA GLU A 20 -9.81 11.16 -3.13
C GLU A 20 -10.56 12.41 -2.69
N THR A 21 -11.38 12.30 -1.66
CA THR A 21 -12.18 13.42 -1.19
C THR A 21 -11.50 14.28 -0.14
N HIS A 22 -10.30 13.89 0.28
CA HIS A 22 -9.59 14.67 1.29
C HIS A 22 -9.08 15.99 0.71
N SER A 23 -9.29 17.08 1.45
CA SER A 23 -8.88 18.42 1.00
C SER A 23 -7.37 18.55 0.81
N ASP A 24 -6.59 17.78 1.57
CA ASP A 24 -5.12 17.81 1.51
C ASP A 24 -4.53 16.63 0.73
N LYS A 25 -5.30 16.05 -0.18
CA LYS A 25 -4.88 14.89 -0.97
C LYS A 25 -3.48 15.08 -1.58
N ASP A 26 -3.20 16.24 -2.14
CA ASP A 26 -1.94 16.51 -2.82
C ASP A 26 -0.75 16.66 -1.87
N LYS A 27 -1.01 16.72 -0.57
CA LYS A 27 0.04 16.83 0.45
C LYS A 27 0.36 15.50 1.13
N ILE A 28 -0.30 14.43 0.71
CA ILE A 28 -0.06 13.10 1.28
C ILE A 28 1.34 12.62 0.91
N THR A 29 2.09 12.19 1.91
CA THR A 29 3.44 11.65 1.72
C THR A 29 3.49 10.16 1.94
N GLU A 30 2.54 9.60 2.72
CA GLU A 30 2.60 8.19 3.09
C GLU A 30 1.22 7.70 3.53
N ILE A 31 0.90 6.47 3.17
CA ILE A 31 -0.30 5.78 3.63
C ILE A 31 0.16 4.51 4.33
N ARG A 32 -0.18 4.36 5.60
CA ARG A 32 0.20 3.20 6.39
C ARG A 32 -0.99 2.31 6.66
N LEU A 33 -0.84 1.04 6.33
CA LEU A 33 -1.90 0.05 6.46
C LEU A 33 -1.38 -1.09 7.31
N ARG A 34 -1.84 -1.15 8.56
CA ARG A 34 -1.46 -2.18 9.52
C ARG A 34 -2.71 -2.96 9.93
N ILE A 35 -2.65 -4.28 9.84
CA ILE A 35 -3.80 -5.15 10.15
C ILE A 35 -4.32 -4.87 11.56
N ASN A 36 -5.64 -4.73 11.67
CA ASN A 36 -6.38 -4.46 12.89
C ASN A 36 -6.14 -3.06 13.48
N ARG A 37 -5.62 -2.14 12.68
CA ARG A 37 -5.41 -0.75 13.09
C ARG A 37 -6.18 0.18 12.16
N PRO A 38 -6.50 1.39 12.62
CA PRO A 38 -7.10 2.38 11.72
C PRO A 38 -6.14 2.73 10.58
N LEU A 39 -6.70 3.09 9.44
CA LEU A 39 -5.91 3.63 8.34
C LEU A 39 -5.17 4.88 8.82
N GLU A 40 -3.88 4.95 8.57
CA GLU A 40 -3.07 6.12 8.91
C GLU A 40 -2.61 6.80 7.63
N VAL A 41 -2.80 8.12 7.57
CA VAL A 41 -2.38 8.94 6.43
C VAL A 41 -1.44 10.03 6.92
N LYS A 42 -0.27 10.12 6.32
CA LYS A 42 0.72 11.14 6.65
C LYS A 42 0.75 12.21 5.59
N PHE A 43 0.80 13.45 6.06
CA PHE A 43 0.97 14.64 5.24
C PHE A 43 2.34 15.24 5.52
N ARG A 44 2.71 16.29 4.80
CA ARG A 44 4.04 16.90 4.97
C ARG A 44 4.33 17.32 6.41
N CYS A 45 3.34 17.86 7.12
CA CYS A 45 3.55 18.43 8.47
C CYS A 45 2.70 17.76 9.54
N SER A 46 1.95 16.72 9.21
CA SER A 46 1.03 16.10 10.16
C SER A 46 0.69 14.68 9.75
N CYS A 47 0.00 13.96 10.63
CA CYS A 47 -0.59 12.67 10.28
C CYS A 47 -1.98 12.60 10.91
N CYS A 48 -2.82 11.74 10.36
CA CYS A 48 -4.13 11.49 10.94
C CYS A 48 -4.49 10.02 10.79
N PHE A 49 -5.35 9.56 11.72
CA PHE A 49 -5.94 8.24 11.65
C PHE A 49 -7.37 8.38 11.17
N ILE A 50 -7.74 7.55 10.23
CA ILE A 50 -9.11 7.49 9.71
C ILE A 50 -9.83 6.39 10.49
N ASP A 51 -10.43 6.75 11.63
CA ASP A 51 -10.95 5.78 12.58
C ASP A 51 -12.08 4.91 12.03
N LYS A 52 -12.83 5.40 11.07
CA LYS A 52 -13.92 4.63 10.46
C LYS A 52 -13.44 3.51 9.53
N ILE A 53 -12.15 3.48 9.22
CA ILE A 53 -11.58 2.43 8.37
C ILE A 53 -10.57 1.63 9.19
N THR A 54 -10.87 0.35 9.42
CA THR A 54 -9.94 -0.59 10.03
C THR A 54 -9.32 -1.44 8.93
N VAL A 55 -8.00 -1.49 8.90
CA VAL A 55 -7.26 -2.29 7.93
C VAL A 55 -7.39 -3.77 8.30
N THR A 56 -7.69 -4.62 7.31
CA THR A 56 -7.85 -6.06 7.50
C THR A 56 -6.88 -6.82 6.60
N LYS A 57 -6.81 -8.14 6.80
CA LYS A 57 -6.05 -9.00 5.88
C LYS A 57 -6.56 -8.87 4.45
N THR A 58 -7.87 -8.74 4.29
CA THR A 58 -8.48 -8.54 2.97
C THR A 58 -8.01 -7.24 2.33
N THR A 59 -7.90 -6.16 3.13
CA THR A 59 -7.38 -4.88 2.65
C THR A 59 -5.99 -5.06 2.04
N ILE A 60 -5.10 -5.72 2.79
CA ILE A 60 -3.72 -5.95 2.35
C ILE A 60 -3.71 -6.79 1.06
N LYS A 61 -4.51 -7.86 1.05
CA LYS A 61 -4.58 -8.75 -0.11
C LYS A 61 -5.06 -8.03 -1.36
N GLU A 62 -6.11 -7.23 -1.25
CA GLU A 62 -6.65 -6.49 -2.39
C GLU A 62 -5.60 -5.55 -3.00
N ILE A 63 -4.87 -4.84 -2.14
CA ILE A 63 -3.85 -3.91 -2.60
C ILE A 63 -2.72 -4.66 -3.30
N MET A 64 -2.22 -5.73 -2.68
CA MET A 64 -1.12 -6.51 -3.26
C MET A 64 -1.54 -7.20 -4.56
N ASP A 65 -2.76 -7.70 -4.63
CA ASP A 65 -3.27 -8.33 -5.87
C ASP A 65 -3.28 -7.32 -7.02
N LYS A 66 -3.70 -6.10 -6.75
CA LYS A 66 -3.72 -5.05 -7.78
C LYS A 66 -2.32 -4.61 -8.18
N ILE A 67 -1.43 -4.43 -7.21
CA ILE A 67 -0.04 -4.05 -7.49
C ILE A 67 0.64 -5.11 -8.35
N CYS A 68 0.46 -6.37 -8.01
CA CYS A 68 1.10 -7.49 -8.70
C CYS A 68 0.30 -7.98 -9.90
N ASN A 69 -0.81 -7.33 -10.21
CA ASN A 69 -1.71 -7.72 -11.30
C ASN A 69 -2.05 -9.22 -11.22
N TYR A 70 -2.32 -9.68 -9.99
CA TYR A 70 -2.67 -11.07 -9.67
C TYR A 70 -1.57 -12.09 -10.03
N SER A 71 -0.32 -11.65 -10.22
CA SER A 71 0.80 -12.53 -10.51
C SER A 71 1.96 -12.23 -9.57
N LEU A 72 2.14 -13.05 -8.54
CA LEU A 72 3.24 -12.90 -7.60
C LEU A 72 4.58 -13.20 -8.26
N TYR A 73 4.58 -14.05 -9.27
CA TYR A 73 5.81 -14.47 -9.94
C TYR A 73 6.63 -13.30 -10.49
N ALA A 74 5.95 -12.34 -11.10
CA ALA A 74 6.61 -11.18 -11.71
C ALA A 74 7.28 -10.26 -10.67
N TYR A 75 6.87 -10.35 -9.41
CA TYR A 75 7.33 -9.45 -8.34
C TYR A 75 8.06 -10.17 -7.22
N GLU A 76 8.44 -11.45 -7.41
CA GLU A 76 9.06 -12.26 -6.36
C GLU A 76 10.30 -11.61 -5.75
N ASP A 77 11.20 -11.11 -6.59
CA ASP A 77 12.43 -10.51 -6.09
C ASP A 77 12.16 -9.27 -5.24
N ASP A 78 11.21 -8.45 -5.68
CA ASP A 78 10.81 -7.26 -4.94
C ASP A 78 10.20 -7.64 -3.59
N ILE A 79 9.30 -8.61 -3.59
CA ILE A 79 8.63 -9.08 -2.39
C ILE A 79 9.66 -9.64 -1.39
N LYS A 80 10.63 -10.41 -1.87
CA LYS A 80 11.70 -10.94 -1.02
C LYS A 80 12.55 -9.82 -0.42
N ARG A 81 12.76 -8.73 -1.15
CA ARG A 81 13.49 -7.57 -0.65
C ARG A 81 12.69 -6.70 0.30
N GLY A 82 11.37 -6.84 0.32
CA GLY A 82 10.49 -6.13 1.23
C GLY A 82 9.88 -4.85 0.68
N PHE A 83 10.02 -4.57 -0.60
CA PHE A 83 9.37 -3.41 -1.20
C PHE A 83 9.20 -3.57 -2.72
N ILE A 84 8.18 -2.88 -3.23
CA ILE A 84 7.90 -2.82 -4.67
C ILE A 84 7.83 -1.35 -5.07
N THR A 85 8.48 -0.99 -6.17
CA THR A 85 8.32 0.33 -6.78
C THR A 85 7.20 0.26 -7.80
N VAL A 86 6.23 1.15 -7.68
CA VAL A 86 5.07 1.17 -8.55
C VAL A 86 5.05 2.43 -9.41
N LYS A 87 4.09 2.51 -10.34
CA LYS A 87 3.99 3.61 -11.29
C LYS A 87 4.09 4.97 -10.60
N GLY A 88 4.85 5.88 -11.20
CA GLY A 88 5.07 7.21 -10.65
C GLY A 88 6.23 7.30 -9.67
N GLY A 89 6.98 6.21 -9.50
CA GLY A 89 8.10 6.17 -8.56
C GLY A 89 7.68 6.00 -7.11
N ASN A 90 6.40 5.70 -6.87
CA ASN A 90 5.90 5.44 -5.53
C ASN A 90 6.42 4.09 -5.05
N ARG A 91 6.62 3.96 -3.74
CA ARG A 91 7.19 2.74 -3.17
C ARG A 91 6.25 2.13 -2.14
N VAL A 92 6.07 0.81 -2.22
CA VAL A 92 5.26 0.06 -1.27
C VAL A 92 6.18 -0.83 -0.45
N GLY A 93 6.38 -0.48 0.81
CA GLY A 93 7.12 -1.30 1.77
C GLY A 93 6.22 -2.40 2.30
N ILE A 94 6.76 -3.60 2.47
CA ILE A 94 6.02 -4.78 2.86
C ILE A 94 6.60 -5.31 4.17
N CYS A 95 5.77 -5.41 5.21
CA CYS A 95 6.18 -5.95 6.50
C CYS A 95 5.48 -7.28 6.75
N GLY A 96 6.22 -8.23 7.33
CA GLY A 96 5.77 -9.59 7.51
C GLY A 96 6.60 -10.52 6.64
N LYS A 97 6.16 -11.76 6.52
CA LYS A 97 6.90 -12.75 5.74
C LYS A 97 6.01 -13.37 4.66
N ALA A 98 6.48 -13.31 3.42
CA ALA A 98 5.87 -14.08 2.36
C ALA A 98 6.15 -15.57 2.60
N VAL A 99 5.24 -16.44 2.18
CA VAL A 99 5.48 -17.88 2.21
C VAL A 99 6.28 -18.24 0.97
N ILE A 100 7.44 -18.86 1.19
CA ILE A 100 8.35 -19.23 0.11
C ILE A 100 8.49 -20.75 0.10
N GLU A 101 8.25 -21.37 -1.05
CA GLU A 101 8.40 -22.81 -1.27
C GLU A 101 9.20 -23.04 -2.54
N ASN A 102 10.23 -23.90 -2.45
CA ASN A 102 11.12 -24.19 -3.58
C ASN A 102 11.69 -22.91 -4.22
N GLY A 103 11.97 -21.90 -3.39
CA GLY A 103 12.54 -20.63 -3.87
C GLY A 103 11.53 -19.66 -4.44
N HIS A 104 10.25 -20.01 -4.49
CA HIS A 104 9.19 -19.17 -5.07
C HIS A 104 8.21 -18.67 -4.02
N VAL A 105 7.76 -17.43 -4.20
CA VAL A 105 6.72 -16.85 -3.35
C VAL A 105 5.38 -17.48 -3.74
N THR A 106 4.77 -18.20 -2.80
CA THR A 106 3.51 -18.89 -3.06
C THR A 106 2.29 -18.15 -2.51
N THR A 107 2.46 -17.38 -1.42
CA THR A 107 1.35 -16.64 -0.82
C THR A 107 1.88 -15.51 0.04
N LEU A 108 1.05 -14.49 0.22
CA LEU A 108 1.34 -13.31 1.04
C LEU A 108 0.51 -13.28 2.33
N LYS A 109 -0.04 -14.43 2.75
CA LYS A 109 -0.97 -14.49 3.89
C LYS A 109 -0.37 -14.00 5.21
N ASN A 110 0.96 -14.00 5.35
CA ASN A 110 1.64 -13.56 6.57
C ASN A 110 2.13 -12.12 6.50
N ILE A 111 1.73 -11.36 5.49
CA ILE A 111 2.02 -9.93 5.43
C ILE A 111 1.14 -9.20 6.43
N SER A 112 1.75 -8.42 7.31
CA SER A 112 1.06 -7.76 8.41
C SER A 112 0.80 -6.28 8.17
N SER A 113 1.57 -5.64 7.30
CA SER A 113 1.37 -4.23 7.00
C SER A 113 1.98 -3.83 5.67
N LEU A 114 1.46 -2.75 5.13
CA LEU A 114 2.02 -2.08 3.95
C LEU A 114 2.26 -0.62 4.29
N ASN A 115 3.31 -0.07 3.72
CA ASN A 115 3.66 1.33 3.88
C ASN A 115 3.86 1.93 2.49
N ILE A 116 2.86 2.69 2.03
CA ILE A 116 2.90 3.26 0.69
C ILE A 116 3.48 4.67 0.79
N ARG A 117 4.67 4.87 0.24
CA ARG A 117 5.33 6.17 0.22
C ARG A 117 5.09 6.81 -1.12
N VAL A 118 4.47 7.99 -1.09
CA VAL A 118 4.18 8.75 -2.30
C VAL A 118 5.43 9.52 -2.67
N ALA A 119 5.89 9.34 -3.91
CA ALA A 119 7.09 10.04 -4.37
C ALA A 119 6.86 11.54 -4.31
N ASN A 120 7.86 12.26 -3.81
CA ASN A 120 7.77 13.71 -3.71
C ASN A 120 7.85 14.33 -5.09
N SER A 121 6.82 15.10 -5.43
CA SER A 121 6.73 15.75 -6.73
C SER A 121 6.95 17.26 -6.67
N SER A 122 7.31 17.76 -5.50
CA SER A 122 7.49 19.20 -5.32
C SER A 122 8.62 19.75 -6.15
#